data_5c7dd4cac04eebc6774a18c75194f9d5
#
_entry.id   5c7dd4cac04eebc6774a18c75194f9d5
#
_cell.length_a   1.000
_cell.length_b   1.000
_cell.length_c   1.000
_cell.angle_alpha   90.00
_cell.angle_beta   90.00
_cell.angle_gamma   90.00
#
_symmetry.space_group_name_H-M   'P 1'
#
loop_
_entity.id
_entity.type
_entity.pdbx_description
1 polymer ?
#
loop_
_entity_poly.entity_id
_entity_poly.type
_entity_poly.pdbx_seq_one_letter_code
_entity_poly.pdbx_strand_id
1 'polypeptide(L)'
;MDLMELLLNRRSIRKYTGERISEKNLEKILQAGLASASGRNRKPWELVVVQDREMLEKLSHCRTGAAKMLEKAGCAILVFADMAKTDVWTEDCSIVMSNMHLMAASLGLGSCWIQGRLREAENGQTANAYCRDLLQVPDGYALEAILSVGVPLEHPEPHRAEELAAEKVHYETWRTQ
;
A
#
# COMPACT_ATOMS: atom_id res chain seq x y z
N MET A 1 6.40 21.40 0.22
CA MET A 1 5.75 20.65 -0.89
C MET A 1 4.26 20.77 -0.68
N ASP A 2 3.55 21.33 -1.62
CA ASP A 2 2.10 21.34 -1.58
C ASP A 2 1.53 19.95 -1.95
N LEU A 3 0.22 19.76 -1.81
CA LEU A 3 -0.40 18.45 -2.06
C LEU A 3 -0.31 18.05 -3.55
N MET A 4 -0.47 19.01 -4.47
CA MET A 4 -0.41 18.70 -5.90
C MET A 4 1.00 18.31 -6.32
N GLU A 5 2.00 19.02 -5.84
CA GLU A 5 3.41 18.68 -6.03
C GLU A 5 3.72 17.28 -5.49
N LEU A 6 3.21 16.92 -4.29
CA LEU A 6 3.37 15.59 -3.73
C LEU A 6 2.75 14.50 -4.61
N LEU A 7 1.54 14.73 -5.12
CA LEU A 7 0.84 13.79 -6.00
C LEU A 7 1.61 13.53 -7.31
N LEU A 8 2.19 14.57 -7.91
CA LEU A 8 2.98 14.46 -9.14
C LEU A 8 4.33 13.77 -8.89
N ASN A 9 4.98 14.06 -7.77
CA ASN A 9 6.30 13.51 -7.41
C ASN A 9 6.24 12.07 -6.90
N ARG A 10 5.13 11.65 -6.29
CA ARG A 10 5.01 10.28 -5.77
C ARG A 10 5.09 9.25 -6.91
N ARG A 11 6.05 8.35 -6.81
CA ARG A 11 6.21 7.21 -7.73
C ARG A 11 6.25 5.89 -6.94
N SER A 12 5.92 4.79 -7.60
CA SER A 12 6.09 3.45 -7.02
C SER A 12 7.56 3.06 -7.05
N ILE A 13 8.18 2.98 -5.88
CA ILE A 13 9.59 2.62 -5.68
C ILE A 13 9.69 1.15 -5.30
N ARG A 14 10.56 0.41 -5.99
CA ARG A 14 10.73 -1.04 -5.81
C ARG A 14 12.16 -1.45 -5.47
N LYS A 15 13.10 -0.48 -5.42
CA LYS A 15 14.49 -0.72 -5.01
C LYS A 15 14.80 0.09 -3.77
N TYR A 16 15.22 -0.61 -2.72
CA TYR A 16 15.48 -0.04 -1.41
C TYR A 16 16.89 -0.39 -0.93
N THR A 17 17.46 0.43 -0.03
CA THR A 17 18.78 0.22 0.56
C THR A 17 18.84 -0.99 1.50
N GLY A 18 17.70 -1.42 2.04
CA GLY A 18 17.62 -2.40 3.11
C GLY A 18 17.69 -1.79 4.52
N GLU A 19 17.88 -0.49 4.64
CA GLU A 19 17.89 0.19 5.93
C GLU A 19 16.48 0.21 6.55
N ARG A 20 16.45 0.14 7.88
CA ARG A 20 15.19 0.33 8.62
C ARG A 20 14.77 1.80 8.52
N ILE A 21 13.49 2.04 8.40
CA ILE A 21 12.94 3.38 8.55
C ILE A 21 12.87 3.74 10.04
N SER A 22 12.97 5.04 10.36
CA SER A 22 12.87 5.48 11.75
C SER A 22 11.47 5.23 12.32
N GLU A 23 11.39 4.95 13.62
CA GLU A 23 10.10 4.77 14.32
C GLU A 23 9.18 5.98 14.14
N LYS A 24 9.75 7.20 14.21
CA LYS A 24 9.02 8.46 13.98
C LYS A 24 8.39 8.53 12.59
N ASN A 25 9.08 8.07 11.56
CA ASN A 25 8.54 8.07 10.20
C ASN A 25 7.48 6.97 10.03
N LEU A 26 7.71 5.79 10.60
CA LEU A 26 6.73 4.72 10.61
C LEU A 26 5.45 5.16 11.29
N GLU A 27 5.55 5.77 12.47
CA GLU A 27 4.40 6.29 13.22
C GLU A 27 3.56 7.28 12.38
N LYS A 28 4.20 8.23 11.69
CA LYS A 28 3.50 9.19 10.81
C LYS A 28 2.77 8.49 9.66
N ILE A 29 3.38 7.47 9.06
CA ILE A 29 2.75 6.69 8.00
C ILE A 29 1.51 5.96 8.52
N LEU A 30 1.61 5.31 9.69
CA LEU A 30 0.50 4.63 10.32
C LEU A 30 -0.62 5.61 10.71
N GLN A 31 -0.29 6.76 11.28
CA GLN A 31 -1.25 7.82 11.61
C GLN A 31 -2.01 8.30 10.36
N ALA A 32 -1.33 8.48 9.22
CA ALA A 32 -1.98 8.86 7.97
C ALA A 32 -2.98 7.79 7.49
N GLY A 33 -2.63 6.52 7.64
CA GLY A 33 -3.56 5.41 7.37
C GLY A 33 -4.76 5.42 8.31
N LEU A 34 -4.52 5.50 9.61
CA LEU A 34 -5.58 5.47 10.62
C LEU A 34 -6.52 6.70 10.59
N ALA A 35 -6.02 7.84 10.08
CA ALA A 35 -6.82 9.05 9.90
C ALA A 35 -7.70 9.03 8.63
N SER A 36 -7.69 7.95 7.87
CA SER A 36 -8.45 7.82 6.63
C SER A 36 -9.96 7.88 6.85
N ALA A 37 -10.66 8.39 5.85
CA ALA A 37 -12.12 8.32 5.79
C ALA A 37 -12.58 6.88 5.49
N SER A 38 -13.78 6.53 5.93
CA SER A 38 -14.43 5.26 5.60
C SER A 38 -15.94 5.41 5.47
N GLY A 39 -16.57 4.51 4.73
CA GLY A 39 -18.01 4.45 4.60
C GLY A 39 -18.69 4.40 5.96
N ARG A 40 -19.59 5.37 6.25
CA ARG A 40 -20.28 5.48 7.54
C ARG A 40 -19.37 5.45 8.76
N ASN A 41 -18.09 5.84 8.62
CA ASN A 41 -17.07 5.80 9.66
C ASN A 41 -16.85 4.40 10.28
N ARG A 42 -16.99 3.33 9.47
CA ARG A 42 -16.88 1.93 9.92
C ARG A 42 -15.46 1.48 10.25
N LYS A 43 -14.46 2.09 9.58
CA LYS A 43 -13.03 1.80 9.79
C LYS A 43 -12.74 0.30 9.87
N PRO A 44 -12.97 -0.44 8.77
CA PRO A 44 -12.86 -1.91 8.79
C PRO A 44 -11.43 -2.42 8.84
N TRP A 45 -10.45 -1.56 8.63
CA TRP A 45 -9.04 -1.91 8.50
C TRP A 45 -8.36 -2.30 9.81
N GLU A 46 -7.43 -3.23 9.68
CA GLU A 46 -6.40 -3.57 10.65
C GLU A 46 -5.03 -3.52 9.95
N LEU A 47 -4.03 -3.00 10.63
CA LEU A 47 -2.69 -2.83 10.06
C LEU A 47 -1.72 -3.77 10.75
N VAL A 48 -1.05 -4.62 9.96
CA VAL A 48 0.05 -5.46 10.45
C VAL A 48 1.37 -4.92 9.90
N VAL A 49 2.27 -4.53 10.81
CA VAL A 49 3.59 -3.98 10.46
C VAL A 49 4.65 -5.05 10.63
N VAL A 50 5.45 -5.25 9.59
CA VAL A 50 6.56 -6.20 9.58
C VAL A 50 7.86 -5.46 9.28
N GLN A 51 8.85 -5.57 10.18
CA GLN A 51 10.21 -5.02 10.05
C GLN A 51 11.28 -6.09 10.21
N ASP A 52 10.90 -7.30 10.63
CA ASP A 52 11.80 -8.43 10.76
C ASP A 52 12.25 -8.93 9.40
N ARG A 53 13.56 -9.14 9.21
CA ARG A 53 14.15 -9.49 7.93
C ARG A 53 13.71 -10.85 7.41
N GLU A 54 13.65 -11.84 8.27
CA GLU A 54 13.22 -13.19 7.87
C GLU A 54 11.74 -13.18 7.48
N MET A 55 10.94 -12.41 8.20
CA MET A 55 9.52 -12.27 7.89
C MET A 55 9.29 -11.51 6.58
N LEU A 56 10.07 -10.43 6.31
CA LEU A 56 10.03 -9.70 5.04
C LEU A 56 10.45 -10.59 3.86
N GLU A 57 11.46 -11.46 4.06
CA GLU A 57 11.86 -12.44 3.06
C GLU A 57 10.72 -13.44 2.78
N LYS A 58 10.10 -14.02 3.81
CA LYS A 58 8.94 -14.89 3.64
C LYS A 58 7.79 -14.17 2.92
N LEU A 59 7.48 -12.93 3.29
CA LEU A 59 6.47 -12.12 2.62
C LEU A 59 6.79 -11.81 1.16
N SER A 60 8.07 -11.83 0.75
CA SER A 60 8.44 -11.61 -0.65
C SER A 60 7.87 -12.67 -1.61
N HIS A 61 7.43 -13.81 -1.11
CA HIS A 61 6.79 -14.90 -1.85
C HIS A 61 5.26 -14.83 -1.87
N CYS A 62 4.65 -13.85 -1.16
CA CYS A 62 3.19 -13.74 -1.02
C CYS A 62 2.45 -13.40 -2.32
N ARG A 63 3.18 -12.95 -3.34
CA ARG A 63 2.62 -12.63 -4.66
C ARG A 63 3.59 -12.98 -5.77
N THR A 64 3.18 -13.86 -6.66
CA THR A 64 3.96 -14.27 -7.82
C THR A 64 4.42 -13.08 -8.64
N GLY A 65 5.74 -12.94 -8.80
CA GLY A 65 6.40 -11.98 -9.68
C GLY A 65 6.32 -10.49 -9.26
N ALA A 66 5.74 -10.15 -8.09
CA ALA A 66 5.52 -8.75 -7.76
C ALA A 66 5.71 -8.36 -6.28
N ALA A 67 6.33 -9.20 -5.44
CA ALA A 67 6.59 -8.92 -4.02
C ALA A 67 8.07 -8.95 -3.63
N LYS A 68 8.99 -9.28 -4.55
CA LYS A 68 10.44 -9.40 -4.30
C LYS A 68 11.08 -8.16 -3.66
N MET A 69 10.52 -6.98 -3.88
CA MET A 69 11.00 -5.75 -3.26
C MET A 69 10.95 -5.79 -1.73
N LEU A 70 10.12 -6.65 -1.13
CA LEU A 70 10.02 -6.81 0.33
C LEU A 70 11.34 -7.29 0.96
N GLU A 71 12.16 -8.07 0.25
CA GLU A 71 13.45 -8.54 0.74
C GLU A 71 14.39 -7.40 1.16
N LYS A 72 14.26 -6.24 0.54
CA LYS A 72 15.08 -5.04 0.80
C LYS A 72 14.28 -3.85 1.33
N ALA A 73 13.00 -4.00 1.58
CA ALA A 73 12.20 -2.95 2.20
C ALA A 73 12.63 -2.68 3.65
N GLY A 74 12.43 -1.47 4.13
CA GLY A 74 12.62 -1.11 5.53
C GLY A 74 11.49 -1.66 6.42
N CYS A 75 10.29 -1.75 5.85
CA CYS A 75 9.12 -2.44 6.43
C CYS A 75 8.09 -2.81 5.37
N ALA A 76 7.16 -3.68 5.75
CA ALA A 76 5.91 -3.94 5.06
C ALA A 76 4.75 -3.57 6.00
N ILE A 77 3.72 -2.91 5.45
CA ILE A 77 2.47 -2.63 6.17
C ILE A 77 1.35 -3.33 5.40
N LEU A 78 0.80 -4.38 6.00
CA LEU A 78 -0.29 -5.14 5.41
C LEU A 78 -1.61 -4.55 5.89
N VAL A 79 -2.53 -4.29 4.96
CA VAL A 79 -3.87 -3.77 5.26
C VAL A 79 -4.86 -4.91 5.11
N PHE A 80 -5.37 -5.35 6.24
CA PHE A 80 -6.47 -6.32 6.34
C PHE A 80 -7.77 -5.59 6.64
N ALA A 81 -8.88 -6.19 6.25
CA ALA A 81 -10.21 -5.70 6.55
C ALA A 81 -11.02 -6.74 7.31
N ASP A 82 -11.73 -6.31 8.34
CA ASP A 82 -12.86 -7.04 8.89
C ASP A 82 -14.04 -6.95 7.92
N MET A 83 -14.28 -8.05 7.18
CA MET A 83 -15.31 -8.10 6.14
C MET A 83 -16.74 -8.00 6.69
N ALA A 84 -16.94 -8.23 7.99
CA ALA A 84 -18.26 -8.15 8.60
C ALA A 84 -18.69 -6.70 8.89
N LYS A 85 -17.73 -5.75 8.94
CA LYS A 85 -18.04 -4.35 9.27
C LYS A 85 -18.71 -3.59 8.13
N THR A 86 -18.39 -3.90 6.87
CA THR A 86 -18.92 -3.18 5.70
C THR A 86 -18.68 -3.95 4.40
N ASP A 87 -19.56 -3.77 3.44
CA ASP A 87 -19.44 -4.31 2.07
C ASP A 87 -18.46 -3.50 1.20
N VAL A 88 -18.17 -2.24 1.56
CA VAL A 88 -17.22 -1.35 0.86
C VAL A 88 -15.81 -1.35 1.52
N TRP A 89 -15.44 -2.45 2.16
CA TRP A 89 -14.14 -2.55 2.85
C TRP A 89 -12.94 -2.39 1.89
N THR A 90 -13.09 -2.78 0.63
CA THR A 90 -12.02 -2.64 -0.38
C THR A 90 -11.71 -1.18 -0.64
N GLU A 91 -12.75 -0.36 -0.84
CA GLU A 91 -12.63 1.09 -1.06
C GLU A 91 -12.03 1.77 0.18
N ASP A 92 -12.54 1.43 1.37
CA ASP A 92 -12.05 1.97 2.63
C ASP A 92 -10.56 1.65 2.85
N CYS A 93 -10.14 0.40 2.65
CA CYS A 93 -8.75 -0.03 2.76
C CYS A 93 -7.85 0.59 1.66
N SER A 94 -8.39 0.83 0.46
CA SER A 94 -7.67 1.49 -0.61
C SER A 94 -7.35 2.96 -0.27
N ILE A 95 -8.25 3.66 0.42
CA ILE A 95 -7.99 5.02 0.94
C ILE A 95 -6.85 4.98 1.97
N VAL A 96 -6.87 4.03 2.90
CA VAL A 96 -5.78 3.83 3.89
C VAL A 96 -4.44 3.64 3.20
N MET A 97 -4.39 2.74 2.21
CA MET A 97 -3.19 2.48 1.41
C MET A 97 -2.69 3.75 0.72
N SER A 98 -3.58 4.51 0.08
CA SER A 98 -3.24 5.75 -0.62
C SER A 98 -2.66 6.81 0.33
N ASN A 99 -3.29 7.02 1.49
CA ASN A 99 -2.83 8.00 2.47
C ASN A 99 -1.45 7.63 3.04
N MET A 100 -1.21 6.36 3.37
CA MET A 100 0.10 5.89 3.82
C MET A 100 1.16 6.05 2.72
N HIS A 101 0.81 5.78 1.46
CA HIS A 101 1.70 5.90 0.31
C HIS A 101 2.12 7.37 0.08
N LEU A 102 1.17 8.30 0.18
CA LEU A 102 1.44 9.75 0.10
C LEU A 102 2.29 10.23 1.28
N MET A 103 1.99 9.77 2.50
CA MET A 103 2.77 10.13 3.68
C MET A 103 4.22 9.62 3.56
N ALA A 104 4.44 8.40 3.11
CA ALA A 104 5.79 7.89 2.87
C ALA A 104 6.57 8.79 1.89
N ALA A 105 5.95 9.18 0.77
CA ALA A 105 6.55 10.08 -0.20
C ALA A 105 6.86 11.47 0.40
N SER A 106 5.98 12.04 1.22
CA SER A 106 6.20 13.34 1.88
C SER A 106 7.38 13.33 2.86
N LEU A 107 7.74 12.15 3.35
CA LEU A 107 8.88 11.92 4.25
C LEU A 107 10.17 11.59 3.50
N GLY A 108 10.19 11.63 2.16
CA GLY A 108 11.33 11.25 1.33
C GLY A 108 11.58 9.74 1.28
N LEU A 109 10.61 8.93 1.69
CA LEU A 109 10.68 7.48 1.61
C LEU A 109 10.08 6.96 0.32
N GLY A 110 10.66 5.88 -0.20
CA GLY A 110 10.09 5.10 -1.27
C GLY A 110 9.02 4.15 -0.76
N SER A 111 7.95 3.97 -1.54
CA SER A 111 6.94 2.95 -1.25
C SER A 111 6.31 2.40 -2.52
N CYS A 112 5.72 1.19 -2.41
CA CYS A 112 5.01 0.57 -3.51
C CYS A 112 3.81 -0.23 -2.98
N TRP A 113 2.68 -0.07 -3.66
CA TRP A 113 1.49 -0.88 -3.47
C TRP A 113 1.71 -2.28 -4.07
N ILE A 114 1.63 -3.31 -3.25
CA ILE A 114 1.62 -4.72 -3.66
C ILE A 114 0.20 -5.23 -3.46
N GLN A 115 -0.51 -5.46 -4.56
CA GLN A 115 -1.88 -5.97 -4.53
C GLN A 115 -1.91 -7.38 -3.94
N GLY A 116 -2.69 -7.58 -2.88
CA GLY A 116 -2.91 -8.89 -2.25
C GLY A 116 -4.24 -9.52 -2.66
N ARG A 117 -5.31 -8.73 -2.62
CA ARG A 117 -6.66 -9.19 -2.99
C ARG A 117 -6.69 -9.72 -4.43
N LEU A 118 -7.31 -10.88 -4.63
CA LEU A 118 -7.43 -11.56 -5.92
C LEU A 118 -6.06 -11.87 -6.59
N ARG A 119 -5.04 -12.17 -5.79
CA ARG A 119 -3.71 -12.56 -6.26
C ARG A 119 -3.28 -13.87 -5.61
N GLU A 120 -2.27 -14.50 -6.21
CA GLU A 120 -1.72 -15.78 -5.80
C GLU A 120 -0.27 -15.63 -5.35
N ALA A 121 0.09 -16.39 -4.32
CA ALA A 121 1.43 -16.57 -3.82
C ALA A 121 2.21 -17.58 -4.69
N GLU A 122 3.53 -17.62 -4.54
CA GLU A 122 4.40 -18.53 -5.32
C GLU A 122 4.13 -20.01 -5.07
N ASN A 123 3.54 -20.36 -3.94
CA ASN A 123 3.17 -21.74 -3.57
C ASN A 123 1.77 -22.16 -4.05
N GLY A 124 1.07 -21.34 -4.82
CA GLY A 124 -0.27 -21.60 -5.35
C GLY A 124 -1.43 -21.28 -4.40
N GLN A 125 -1.16 -20.87 -3.16
CA GLN A 125 -2.21 -20.33 -2.29
C GLN A 125 -2.66 -18.96 -2.80
N THR A 126 -3.85 -18.51 -2.38
CA THR A 126 -4.18 -17.07 -2.53
C THR A 126 -3.22 -16.25 -1.68
N ALA A 127 -2.85 -15.06 -2.14
CA ALA A 127 -2.01 -14.14 -1.35
C ALA A 127 -2.64 -13.84 0.02
N ASN A 128 -3.97 -13.79 0.10
CA ASN A 128 -4.71 -13.66 1.35
C ASN A 128 -4.44 -14.82 2.31
N ALA A 129 -4.61 -16.07 1.86
CA ALA A 129 -4.37 -17.24 2.69
C ALA A 129 -2.90 -17.31 3.15
N TYR A 130 -1.96 -17.12 2.21
CA TYR A 130 -0.54 -17.10 2.50
C TYR A 130 -0.16 -16.09 3.60
N CYS A 131 -0.60 -14.84 3.47
CA CYS A 131 -0.28 -13.80 4.45
C CYS A 131 -0.98 -14.02 5.79
N ARG A 132 -2.24 -14.50 5.77
CA ARG A 132 -2.96 -14.83 7.01
C ARG A 132 -2.28 -15.94 7.79
N ASP A 133 -1.92 -17.02 7.13
CA ASP A 133 -1.23 -18.18 7.75
C ASP A 133 0.12 -17.74 8.33
N LEU A 134 0.92 -17.01 7.54
CA LEU A 134 2.23 -16.53 7.95
C LEU A 134 2.19 -15.59 9.16
N LEU A 135 1.19 -14.71 9.22
CA LEU A 135 1.06 -13.66 10.24
C LEU A 135 0.03 -14.00 11.33
N GLN A 136 -0.54 -15.20 11.29
CA GLN A 136 -1.55 -15.67 12.26
C GLN A 136 -2.77 -14.73 12.35
N VAL A 137 -3.21 -14.19 11.22
CA VAL A 137 -4.39 -13.32 11.16
C VAL A 137 -5.67 -14.17 11.26
N PRO A 138 -6.61 -13.83 12.15
CA PRO A 138 -7.82 -14.62 12.37
C PRO A 138 -8.71 -14.76 11.14
N ASP A 139 -9.62 -15.73 11.17
CA ASP A 139 -10.71 -15.84 10.18
C ASP A 139 -11.61 -14.59 10.22
N GLY A 140 -12.22 -14.28 9.07
CA GLY A 140 -13.06 -13.08 8.94
C GLY A 140 -12.32 -11.84 8.44
N TYR A 141 -10.98 -11.87 8.42
CA TYR A 141 -10.18 -10.79 7.85
C TYR A 141 -9.70 -11.12 6.44
N ALA A 142 -9.72 -10.12 5.56
CA ALA A 142 -9.25 -10.22 4.19
C ALA A 142 -8.12 -9.23 3.91
N LEU A 143 -7.06 -9.70 3.24
CA LEU A 143 -5.96 -8.85 2.80
C LEU A 143 -6.39 -8.03 1.58
N GLU A 144 -6.34 -6.70 1.68
CA GLU A 144 -6.45 -5.84 0.50
C GLU A 144 -5.11 -5.72 -0.22
N ALA A 145 -4.11 -5.21 0.47
CA ALA A 145 -2.81 -4.95 -0.13
C ALA A 145 -1.70 -4.84 0.93
N ILE A 146 -0.47 -4.77 0.45
CA ILE A 146 0.73 -4.56 1.25
C ILE A 146 1.43 -3.30 0.75
N LEU A 147 1.76 -2.37 1.64
CA LEU A 147 2.63 -1.25 1.34
C LEU A 147 4.07 -1.62 1.72
N SER A 148 4.94 -1.81 0.71
CA SER A 148 6.37 -1.84 0.98
C SER A 148 6.88 -0.42 1.18
N VAL A 149 7.71 -0.17 2.19
CA VAL A 149 8.29 1.14 2.49
C VAL A 149 9.77 0.98 2.78
N GLY A 150 10.60 1.92 2.31
CA GLY A 150 12.05 1.90 2.58
C GLY A 150 12.76 3.14 2.07
N VAL A 151 14.05 3.23 2.37
CA VAL A 151 14.94 4.26 1.81
C VAL A 151 15.15 3.93 0.33
N PRO A 152 14.78 4.83 -0.61
CA PRO A 152 14.80 4.53 -2.03
C PRO A 152 16.22 4.46 -2.62
N LEU A 153 16.46 3.52 -3.53
CA LEU A 153 17.65 3.43 -4.39
C LEU A 153 17.36 3.84 -5.85
N GLU A 154 16.14 4.21 -6.15
CA GLU A 154 15.74 4.67 -7.47
C GLU A 154 14.87 5.91 -7.36
N HIS A 155 14.98 6.81 -8.35
CA HIS A 155 14.26 8.06 -8.39
C HIS A 155 13.62 8.23 -9.78
N PRO A 156 12.48 7.55 -10.05
CA PRO A 156 11.77 7.70 -11.31
C PRO A 156 11.32 9.14 -11.52
N GLU A 157 11.30 9.59 -12.78
CA GLU A 157 10.83 10.93 -13.15
C GLU A 157 9.40 11.18 -12.62
N PRO A 158 9.12 12.36 -12.08
CA PRO A 158 7.78 12.78 -11.68
C PRO A 158 6.78 12.71 -12.84
N HIS A 159 5.51 12.63 -12.51
CA HIS A 159 4.46 12.90 -13.49
C HIS A 159 4.44 14.38 -13.85
N ARG A 160 4.15 14.71 -15.10
CA ARG A 160 3.97 16.08 -15.56
C ARG A 160 2.48 16.43 -15.60
N ALA A 161 2.14 17.64 -15.20
CA ALA A 161 0.74 18.08 -15.21
C ALA A 161 0.11 18.00 -16.61
N GLU A 162 0.92 18.25 -17.66
CA GLU A 162 0.50 18.21 -19.06
C GLU A 162 0.21 16.79 -19.56
N GLU A 163 0.72 15.77 -18.88
CA GLU A 163 0.51 14.34 -19.22
C GLU A 163 -0.74 13.76 -18.52
N LEU A 164 -1.41 14.54 -17.67
CA LEU A 164 -2.64 14.10 -17.03
C LEU A 164 -3.77 14.03 -18.06
N ALA A 165 -4.48 12.92 -18.07
CA ALA A 165 -5.50 12.60 -19.06
C ALA A 165 -6.78 13.44 -18.85
N ALA A 166 -6.71 14.76 -19.14
CA ALA A 166 -7.82 15.70 -18.97
C ALA A 166 -9.07 15.31 -19.78
N GLU A 167 -8.89 14.59 -20.87
CA GLU A 167 -9.96 14.04 -21.71
C GLU A 167 -10.86 13.02 -20.97
N LYS A 168 -10.40 12.48 -19.84
CA LYS A 168 -11.20 11.59 -18.98
C LYS A 168 -12.18 12.33 -18.07
N VAL A 169 -12.14 13.68 -18.08
CA VAL A 169 -13.05 14.49 -17.29
C VAL A 169 -14.26 14.88 -18.16
N HIS A 170 -15.44 14.48 -17.73
CA HIS A 170 -16.70 14.81 -18.41
C HIS A 170 -17.51 15.73 -17.48
N TYR A 171 -18.08 16.78 -18.05
CA TYR A 171 -18.93 17.73 -17.33
C TYR A 171 -20.40 17.47 -17.64
N GLU A 172 -21.22 17.41 -16.59
CA GLU A 172 -22.67 17.13 -16.54
C GLU A 172 -23.06 15.77 -17.09
N THR A 173 -22.59 15.40 -18.29
CA THR A 173 -22.91 14.14 -18.98
C THR A 173 -21.67 13.48 -19.53
N TRP A 174 -21.69 12.15 -19.68
CA TRP A 174 -20.64 11.42 -20.38
C TRP A 174 -20.61 11.85 -21.86
N ARG A 175 -19.46 12.30 -22.33
CA ARG A 175 -19.22 12.63 -23.76
C ARG A 175 -18.46 11.49 -24.39
N THR A 176 -19.03 10.87 -25.41
CA THR A 176 -18.30 9.99 -26.35
C THR A 176 -17.36 10.87 -27.18
N GLN A 177 -16.08 10.54 -27.19
CA GLN A 177 -15.09 11.17 -28.05
C GLN A 177 -15.29 10.73 -29.50
#